data_f1137064c260b12df01359e75126f18c
#
_entry.id   f1137064c260b12df01359e75126f18c
#
_cell.length_a   1.000
_cell.length_b   1.000
_cell.length_c   1.000
_cell.angle_alpha   90.00
_cell.angle_beta   90.00
_cell.angle_gamma   90.00
#
_symmetry.space_group_name_H-M   'P 1'
#
loop_
_entity.id
_entity.type
_entity.pdbx_description
1 polymer ?
#
loop_
_entity_poly.entity_id
_entity_poly.type
_entity_poly.pdbx_seq_one_letter_code
_entity_poly.pdbx_strand_id
1 'polypeptide(L)'
;MDPKKRRTPGSRPIMYDSLQTQNTDKRTALDEHTVVTTEQSQIHRVMNSRIEEEPDASANRDMGVNAFKQFSPVQRVRKSKNNKLTAMLQVRNEQGRYLEEVLHDLSEFVDEIVIVDDASTDDTPDICRAFPKVVRLEVLEQPLFAEEWRLRNTLWQAAISTCPDWLLSVDADELYSTEAKKAMRKLINQDYADWFAFRFYDMWGGRTHYREDGLWSMHQRHTATLVRYMPGYSYFYPQQNHHVPRLPPSCTVLPGVCTELKVQHLGWAGSLEDRVRKYLRYKRIDPHGEWGSLAQYESILDPEPRLLPWKEEL
;
A
#
# COMPACT_ATOMS: atom_id res chain seq x y z
N MET A 1 41.25 -5.71 36.56
CA MET A 1 40.32 -6.73 36.07
C MET A 1 39.17 -6.04 35.40
N ASP A 2 39.07 -6.15 34.09
CA ASP A 2 38.21 -5.38 33.20
C ASP A 2 36.87 -6.13 32.98
N PRO A 3 35.67 -5.51 33.17
CA PRO A 3 34.42 -6.16 32.85
C PRO A 3 33.97 -5.80 31.43
N LYS A 4 33.87 -6.79 30.65
CA LYS A 4 33.39 -6.97 29.28
C LYS A 4 32.29 -5.96 28.85
N LYS A 5 32.58 -5.20 27.80
CA LYS A 5 31.62 -4.47 26.97
C LYS A 5 30.62 -5.45 26.35
N ARG A 6 29.35 -5.36 26.75
CA ARG A 6 28.24 -5.96 26.03
C ARG A 6 27.87 -5.05 24.86
N ARG A 7 27.93 -5.58 23.66
CA ARG A 7 27.39 -4.95 22.45
C ARG A 7 25.86 -5.01 22.52
N THR A 8 25.19 -3.89 22.45
CA THR A 8 23.75 -3.80 22.23
C THR A 8 23.42 -4.15 20.77
N PRO A 9 22.42 -4.99 20.48
CA PRO A 9 21.94 -5.21 19.12
C PRO A 9 21.25 -3.94 18.62
N GLY A 10 21.61 -3.50 17.41
CA GLY A 10 21.00 -2.34 16.77
C GLY A 10 19.51 -2.54 16.51
N SER A 11 18.71 -1.59 16.95
CA SER A 11 17.29 -1.48 16.69
C SER A 11 17.03 -1.30 15.19
N ARG A 12 16.26 -2.21 14.59
CA ARG A 12 15.71 -2.04 13.25
C ARG A 12 14.33 -1.37 13.38
N PRO A 13 14.04 -0.29 12.64
CA PRO A 13 12.71 0.32 12.64
C PRO A 13 11.67 -0.58 11.98
N ILE A 14 10.39 -0.51 12.42
CA ILE A 14 9.28 -1.17 11.74
C ILE A 14 9.17 -0.58 10.34
N MET A 15 9.45 -1.38 9.34
CA MET A 15 9.17 -1.02 7.96
C MET A 15 7.71 -1.33 7.65
N TYR A 16 6.88 -0.30 7.68
CA TYR A 16 5.59 -0.30 6.96
C TYR A 16 5.87 0.02 5.50
N ASP A 17 6.94 -0.46 4.97
CA ASP A 17 7.14 -0.31 3.54
C ASP A 17 8.23 -1.23 3.02
N SER A 18 7.81 -2.18 2.31
CA SER A 18 8.71 -3.10 1.64
C SER A 18 8.98 -2.69 0.21
N LEU A 19 9.08 -1.47 -0.16
CA LEU A 19 9.60 -1.08 -1.48
C LEU A 19 9.82 0.43 -1.56
N GLN A 20 10.80 0.94 -0.84
CA GLN A 20 11.45 2.17 -1.23
C GLN A 20 12.94 1.91 -1.41
N THR A 21 13.36 1.98 -2.66
CA THR A 21 14.77 2.13 -3.04
C THR A 21 15.40 3.25 -2.22
N GLN A 22 16.46 2.91 -1.48
CA GLN A 22 17.31 3.87 -0.82
C GLN A 22 17.92 4.81 -1.87
N ASN A 23 17.42 6.01 -1.93
CA ASN A 23 18.15 7.13 -2.52
C ASN A 23 18.83 7.90 -1.39
N THR A 24 20.04 7.51 -1.05
CA THR A 24 20.92 8.33 -0.22
C THR A 24 21.50 9.43 -1.10
N ASP A 25 21.08 10.66 -0.86
CA ASP A 25 21.72 11.86 -1.38
C ASP A 25 23.21 11.88 -1.01
N LYS A 26 24.05 11.57 -1.99
CA LYS A 26 25.38 12.13 -2.14
C LYS A 26 25.46 12.70 -3.54
N ARG A 27 25.06 13.95 -3.68
CA ARG A 27 25.38 14.76 -4.85
C ARG A 27 26.88 14.97 -4.92
N THR A 28 27.55 14.18 -5.74
CA THR A 28 28.74 14.60 -6.48
C THR A 28 28.34 14.57 -7.94
N ALA A 29 28.49 15.72 -8.58
CA ALA A 29 28.21 15.92 -9.99
C ALA A 29 28.99 14.93 -10.85
N LEU A 30 28.29 13.99 -11.47
CA LEU A 30 28.78 13.21 -12.60
C LEU A 30 27.58 13.02 -13.57
N ASP A 31 27.87 13.25 -14.83
CA ASP A 31 26.97 13.33 -15.97
C ASP A 31 25.82 12.32 -15.98
N GLU A 32 24.59 12.81 -16.09
CA GLU A 32 23.34 12.04 -16.16
C GLU A 32 23.22 11.09 -17.38
N HIS A 33 24.16 11.15 -18.33
CA HIS A 33 24.14 10.31 -19.53
C HIS A 33 24.89 8.97 -19.39
N THR A 34 25.68 8.74 -18.35
CA THR A 34 26.53 7.55 -18.25
C THR A 34 25.92 6.41 -17.44
N VAL A 35 24.94 6.69 -16.58
CA VAL A 35 24.35 5.66 -15.68
C VAL A 35 23.27 4.83 -16.37
N VAL A 36 22.51 5.42 -17.31
CA VAL A 36 21.43 4.71 -18.02
C VAL A 36 21.95 3.66 -19.01
N THR A 37 23.19 3.84 -19.52
CA THR A 37 23.79 2.92 -20.49
C THR A 37 24.34 1.64 -19.90
N THR A 38 24.69 1.63 -18.59
CA THR A 38 25.34 0.47 -17.96
C THR A 38 24.33 -0.61 -17.54
N GLU A 39 23.17 -0.22 -17.02
CA GLU A 39 22.12 -1.20 -16.66
C GLU A 39 21.42 -1.80 -17.89
N GLN A 40 21.17 -1.02 -18.92
CA GLN A 40 20.65 -1.53 -20.18
C GLN A 40 21.61 -2.48 -20.87
N SER A 41 22.94 -2.26 -20.76
CA SER A 41 23.96 -3.16 -21.28
C SER A 41 24.06 -4.49 -20.54
N GLN A 42 23.77 -4.53 -19.24
CA GLN A 42 23.74 -5.77 -18.46
C GLN A 42 22.51 -6.61 -18.76
N ILE A 43 21.35 -5.99 -18.92
CA ILE A 43 20.10 -6.68 -19.30
C ILE A 43 20.24 -7.27 -20.72
N HIS A 44 20.86 -6.58 -21.66
CA HIS A 44 21.15 -7.09 -23.00
C HIS A 44 22.13 -8.27 -23.01
N ARG A 45 23.15 -8.26 -22.13
CA ARG A 45 24.11 -9.39 -22.00
C ARG A 45 23.48 -10.64 -21.42
N VAL A 46 22.57 -10.52 -20.45
CA VAL A 46 21.87 -11.67 -19.86
C VAL A 46 20.85 -12.28 -20.83
N MET A 47 20.25 -11.48 -21.71
CA MET A 47 19.35 -11.98 -22.75
C MET A 47 20.10 -12.67 -23.91
N ASN A 48 21.29 -12.19 -24.28
CA ASN A 48 22.07 -12.77 -25.37
C ASN A 48 22.87 -14.04 -24.99
N SER A 49 23.11 -14.30 -23.72
CA SER A 49 23.86 -15.49 -23.28
C SER A 49 23.01 -16.78 -23.20
N ARG A 50 21.73 -16.74 -23.60
CA ARG A 50 20.83 -17.91 -23.66
C ARG A 50 20.46 -18.35 -25.09
N ILE A 51 21.10 -17.81 -26.11
CA ILE A 51 20.78 -18.10 -27.53
C ILE A 51 22.05 -18.65 -28.24
N GLU A 52 22.78 -19.56 -27.62
CA GLU A 52 23.81 -20.33 -28.30
C GLU A 52 23.64 -21.83 -28.00
N GLU A 53 22.55 -22.40 -28.51
CA GLU A 53 22.47 -23.80 -28.89
C GLU A 53 21.80 -23.84 -30.25
N GLU A 54 22.59 -24.04 -31.30
CA GLU A 54 22.11 -24.23 -32.67
C GLU A 54 21.35 -25.57 -32.79
N PRO A 55 20.10 -25.58 -33.25
CA PRO A 55 19.51 -26.79 -33.83
C PRO A 55 19.68 -26.79 -35.35
N ASP A 56 20.13 -27.91 -35.84
CA ASP A 56 20.28 -28.40 -37.18
C ASP A 56 19.42 -27.70 -38.29
N ALA A 57 20.13 -27.18 -39.27
CA ALA A 57 19.59 -26.31 -40.35
C ALA A 57 19.12 -27.13 -41.54
N SER A 58 18.11 -28.01 -41.39
CA SER A 58 17.56 -28.71 -42.55
C SER A 58 16.05 -28.93 -42.61
N ALA A 59 15.25 -28.30 -41.75
CA ALA A 59 13.77 -28.37 -41.90
C ALA A 59 13.11 -27.04 -41.57
N ASN A 60 12.38 -26.52 -42.52
CA ASN A 60 11.41 -25.40 -42.44
C ASN A 60 11.90 -23.98 -42.74
N ARG A 61 11.96 -23.68 -44.03
CA ARG A 61 12.13 -22.33 -44.54
C ARG A 61 10.83 -21.55 -44.77
N ASP A 62 9.71 -21.84 -44.14
CA ASP A 62 8.46 -21.14 -44.48
C ASP A 62 7.57 -20.71 -43.29
N MET A 63 8.04 -20.73 -42.05
CA MET A 63 7.24 -20.25 -40.93
C MET A 63 7.81 -19.03 -40.15
N GLY A 64 8.92 -18.47 -40.61
CA GLY A 64 9.69 -17.49 -39.82
C GLY A 64 9.30 -16.02 -39.98
N VAL A 65 8.54 -15.61 -40.99
CA VAL A 65 8.37 -14.17 -41.29
C VAL A 65 7.05 -13.57 -40.79
N ASN A 66 6.05 -14.39 -40.47
CA ASN A 66 4.75 -13.90 -39.99
C ASN A 66 4.57 -13.88 -38.47
N ALA A 67 5.42 -14.53 -37.71
CA ALA A 67 5.30 -14.57 -36.26
C ALA A 67 5.73 -13.25 -35.57
N PHE A 68 6.63 -12.48 -36.17
CA PHE A 68 7.09 -11.20 -35.58
C PHE A 68 6.21 -9.99 -35.92
N LYS A 69 5.24 -10.12 -36.80
CA LYS A 69 4.30 -9.02 -37.12
C LYS A 69 3.14 -8.85 -36.16
N GLN A 70 2.99 -9.74 -35.15
CA GLN A 70 1.90 -9.66 -34.17
C GLN A 70 2.27 -9.04 -32.85
N PHE A 71 3.51 -8.66 -32.58
CA PHE A 71 3.89 -7.83 -31.46
C PHE A 71 3.97 -6.36 -31.86
N SER A 72 2.86 -5.79 -32.31
CA SER A 72 2.69 -4.35 -32.14
C SER A 72 2.70 -4.09 -30.64
N PRO A 73 3.57 -3.21 -30.10
CA PRO A 73 3.47 -2.81 -28.70
C PRO A 73 2.04 -2.29 -28.54
N VAL A 74 1.24 -2.97 -27.72
CA VAL A 74 -0.10 -2.49 -27.40
C VAL A 74 0.12 -1.13 -26.79
N GLN A 75 -0.12 -0.08 -27.59
CA GLN A 75 0.02 1.29 -27.15
C GLN A 75 -1.05 1.47 -26.08
N ARG A 76 -0.62 1.55 -24.83
CA ARG A 76 -1.47 1.57 -23.68
C ARG A 76 -2.19 2.91 -23.64
N VAL A 77 -3.42 2.93 -24.14
CA VAL A 77 -4.27 4.12 -24.06
C VAL A 77 -4.82 4.22 -22.63
N ARG A 78 -4.29 5.17 -21.85
CA ARG A 78 -4.82 5.47 -20.53
C ARG A 78 -6.12 6.28 -20.67
N LYS A 79 -7.19 5.79 -20.07
CA LYS A 79 -8.44 6.55 -19.95
C LYS A 79 -8.19 7.77 -19.06
N SER A 80 -8.41 8.97 -19.57
CA SER A 80 -8.12 10.24 -18.87
C SER A 80 -9.38 11.02 -18.45
N LYS A 81 -10.59 10.46 -18.66
CA LYS A 81 -11.87 11.09 -18.30
C LYS A 81 -12.87 10.04 -17.85
N ASN A 82 -13.80 10.45 -16.97
CA ASN A 82 -14.91 9.61 -16.52
C ASN A 82 -14.45 8.26 -15.94
N ASN A 83 -13.32 8.27 -15.25
CA ASN A 83 -12.82 7.09 -14.59
C ASN A 83 -13.66 6.75 -13.35
N LYS A 84 -13.97 5.48 -13.18
CA LYS A 84 -14.62 4.94 -12.01
C LYS A 84 -13.60 4.67 -10.90
N LEU A 85 -13.86 5.19 -9.70
CA LEU A 85 -13.05 5.00 -8.51
C LEU A 85 -13.75 4.04 -7.54
N THR A 86 -13.14 2.90 -7.29
CA THR A 86 -13.61 1.91 -6.32
C THR A 86 -12.69 1.94 -5.09
N ALA A 87 -13.23 2.23 -3.91
CA ALA A 87 -12.51 2.01 -2.66
C ALA A 87 -12.58 0.52 -2.29
N MET A 88 -11.50 -0.02 -1.75
CA MET A 88 -11.44 -1.39 -1.28
C MET A 88 -10.89 -1.47 0.15
N LEU A 89 -11.64 -2.13 1.05
CA LEU A 89 -11.34 -2.24 2.47
C LEU A 89 -11.37 -3.70 2.93
N GLN A 90 -10.45 -4.05 3.82
CA GLN A 90 -10.58 -5.23 4.68
C GLN A 90 -10.95 -4.77 6.08
N VAL A 91 -11.91 -5.42 6.69
CA VAL A 91 -12.42 -5.03 8.02
C VAL A 91 -12.52 -6.26 8.93
N ARG A 92 -12.41 -6.02 10.25
CA ARG A 92 -12.65 -7.05 11.26
C ARG A 92 -12.92 -6.44 12.62
N ASN A 93 -14.12 -6.70 13.17
CA ASN A 93 -14.53 -6.25 14.50
C ASN A 93 -14.34 -4.73 14.69
N GLU A 94 -14.97 -3.96 13.81
CA GLU A 94 -14.87 -2.50 13.78
C GLU A 94 -16.09 -1.78 14.39
N GLN A 95 -17.02 -2.53 14.99
CA GLN A 95 -18.17 -1.95 15.69
C GLN A 95 -17.73 -0.98 16.78
N GLY A 96 -18.29 0.23 16.78
CA GLY A 96 -18.00 1.27 17.75
C GLY A 96 -16.59 1.88 17.62
N ARG A 97 -15.94 1.69 16.46
CA ARG A 97 -14.66 2.30 16.12
C ARG A 97 -14.84 3.34 15.00
N TYR A 98 -13.96 3.37 14.02
CA TYR A 98 -13.93 4.43 13.00
C TYR A 98 -14.62 4.04 11.68
N LEU A 99 -15.02 2.78 11.49
CA LEU A 99 -15.51 2.27 10.21
C LEU A 99 -16.68 3.08 9.64
N GLU A 100 -17.71 3.38 10.46
CA GLU A 100 -18.85 4.17 9.99
C GLU A 100 -18.42 5.53 9.44
N GLU A 101 -17.53 6.21 10.14
CA GLU A 101 -17.01 7.50 9.72
C GLU A 101 -16.18 7.39 8.44
N VAL A 102 -15.33 6.37 8.33
CA VAL A 102 -14.55 6.09 7.11
C VAL A 102 -15.49 5.83 5.92
N LEU A 103 -16.55 5.07 6.12
CA LEU A 103 -17.53 4.80 5.06
C LEU A 103 -18.31 6.06 4.65
N HIS A 104 -18.63 6.93 5.60
CA HIS A 104 -19.20 8.26 5.29
C HIS A 104 -18.20 9.11 4.50
N ASP A 105 -16.96 9.23 4.96
CA ASP A 105 -15.91 9.99 4.29
C ASP A 105 -15.68 9.50 2.85
N LEU A 106 -15.51 8.21 2.64
CA LEU A 106 -15.36 7.61 1.32
C LEU A 106 -16.58 7.89 0.42
N SER A 107 -17.78 7.85 1.00
CA SER A 107 -19.02 8.08 0.24
C SER A 107 -19.11 9.48 -0.37
N GLU A 108 -18.30 10.44 0.08
CA GLU A 108 -18.26 11.79 -0.50
C GLU A 108 -17.56 11.82 -1.87
N PHE A 109 -16.57 10.97 -2.11
CA PHE A 109 -15.69 11.14 -3.28
C PHE A 109 -15.43 9.89 -4.13
N VAL A 110 -15.70 8.65 -3.65
CA VAL A 110 -15.59 7.43 -4.47
C VAL A 110 -16.90 7.12 -5.17
N ASP A 111 -16.87 6.31 -6.21
CA ASP A 111 -18.08 5.88 -6.92
C ASP A 111 -18.72 4.67 -6.24
N GLU A 112 -17.91 3.74 -5.77
CA GLU A 112 -18.35 2.52 -5.09
C GLU A 112 -17.32 2.04 -4.07
N ILE A 113 -17.76 1.16 -3.17
CA ILE A 113 -16.95 0.57 -2.11
C ILE A 113 -17.09 -0.94 -2.17
N VAL A 114 -15.98 -1.65 -2.06
CA VAL A 114 -15.90 -3.12 -1.95
C VAL A 114 -15.23 -3.48 -0.64
N ILE A 115 -15.83 -4.37 0.12
CA ILE A 115 -15.36 -4.76 1.44
C ILE A 115 -15.21 -6.28 1.54
N VAL A 116 -14.12 -6.72 2.15
CA VAL A 116 -13.95 -8.09 2.66
C VAL A 116 -13.93 -8.01 4.18
N ASP A 117 -14.90 -8.64 4.80
CA ASP A 117 -14.96 -8.82 6.25
C ASP A 117 -14.25 -10.12 6.63
N ASP A 118 -13.18 -10.00 7.42
CA ASP A 118 -12.32 -11.11 7.84
C ASP A 118 -12.91 -11.87 9.04
N ALA A 119 -14.13 -12.40 8.87
CA ALA A 119 -14.87 -13.15 9.86
C ALA A 119 -15.09 -12.37 11.17
N SER A 120 -15.71 -11.19 11.08
CA SER A 120 -16.14 -10.42 12.25
C SER A 120 -17.14 -11.20 13.09
N THR A 121 -17.09 -10.98 14.39
CA THR A 121 -17.99 -11.59 15.40
C THR A 121 -18.92 -10.56 16.04
N ASP A 122 -18.87 -9.32 15.58
CA ASP A 122 -19.72 -8.21 15.99
C ASP A 122 -20.59 -7.71 14.82
N ASP A 123 -21.24 -6.55 14.96
CA ASP A 123 -22.15 -6.00 13.95
C ASP A 123 -21.43 -5.33 12.75
N THR A 124 -20.12 -5.51 12.59
CA THR A 124 -19.33 -4.92 11.47
C THR A 124 -19.96 -5.19 10.10
N PRO A 125 -20.41 -6.44 9.75
CA PRO A 125 -21.04 -6.69 8.46
C PRO A 125 -22.33 -5.91 8.25
N ASP A 126 -23.12 -5.69 9.29
CA ASP A 126 -24.37 -4.95 9.21
C ASP A 126 -24.13 -3.45 9.04
N ILE A 127 -23.12 -2.92 9.72
CA ILE A 127 -22.63 -1.55 9.48
C ILE A 127 -22.27 -1.38 8.00
N CYS A 128 -21.48 -2.29 7.42
CA CYS A 128 -21.10 -2.22 6.01
C CYS A 128 -22.32 -2.23 5.07
N ARG A 129 -23.30 -3.09 5.33
CA ARG A 129 -24.52 -3.20 4.50
C ARG A 129 -25.39 -1.95 4.50
N ALA A 130 -25.31 -1.14 5.55
CA ALA A 130 -26.09 0.09 5.68
C ALA A 130 -25.67 1.20 4.68
N PHE A 131 -24.48 1.09 4.07
CA PHE A 131 -23.97 2.11 3.16
C PHE A 131 -24.30 1.79 1.69
N PRO A 132 -25.06 2.65 0.99
CA PRO A 132 -25.49 2.38 -0.40
C PRO A 132 -24.34 2.23 -1.40
N LYS A 133 -23.19 2.84 -1.12
CA LYS A 133 -21.99 2.73 -1.97
C LYS A 133 -21.20 1.43 -1.76
N VAL A 134 -21.51 0.64 -0.75
CA VAL A 134 -20.97 -0.70 -0.58
C VAL A 134 -21.69 -1.63 -1.56
N VAL A 135 -21.13 -1.76 -2.76
CA VAL A 135 -21.72 -2.57 -3.85
C VAL A 135 -21.38 -4.05 -3.74
N ARG A 136 -20.34 -4.38 -2.96
CA ARG A 136 -19.92 -5.75 -2.70
C ARG A 136 -19.36 -5.86 -1.28
N LEU A 137 -19.90 -6.80 -0.52
CA LEU A 137 -19.43 -7.23 0.80
C LEU A 137 -19.24 -8.74 0.77
N GLU A 138 -18.02 -9.20 1.00
CA GLU A 138 -17.70 -10.62 1.23
C GLU A 138 -17.43 -10.82 2.70
N VAL A 139 -18.23 -11.63 3.36
CA VAL A 139 -18.04 -12.01 4.77
C VAL A 139 -17.43 -13.41 4.79
N LEU A 140 -16.20 -13.51 5.29
CA LEU A 140 -15.48 -14.79 5.34
C LEU A 140 -16.00 -15.65 6.48
N GLU A 141 -16.02 -16.97 6.27
CA GLU A 141 -16.40 -17.93 7.32
C GLU A 141 -15.29 -18.10 8.37
N GLN A 142 -14.03 -17.93 7.97
CA GLN A 142 -12.86 -18.06 8.83
C GLN A 142 -11.88 -16.91 8.57
N PRO A 143 -11.18 -16.41 9.61
CA PRO A 143 -10.25 -15.32 9.45
C PRO A 143 -9.03 -15.74 8.63
N LEU A 144 -8.64 -14.88 7.69
CA LEU A 144 -7.45 -15.03 6.85
C LEU A 144 -6.28 -14.12 7.27
N PHE A 145 -6.43 -13.30 8.30
CA PHE A 145 -5.40 -12.34 8.71
C PHE A 145 -4.05 -13.00 9.05
N ALA A 146 -4.04 -14.26 9.50
CA ALA A 146 -2.81 -15.01 9.71
C ALA A 146 -2.09 -15.38 8.41
N GLU A 147 -2.78 -15.31 7.27
CA GLU A 147 -2.27 -15.49 5.92
C GLU A 147 -2.61 -14.23 5.10
N GLU A 148 -2.09 -13.08 5.53
CA GLU A 148 -2.50 -11.74 5.04
C GLU A 148 -2.49 -11.64 3.51
N TRP A 149 -1.57 -12.32 2.83
CA TRP A 149 -1.53 -12.34 1.36
C TRP A 149 -2.81 -12.89 0.73
N ARG A 150 -3.44 -13.87 1.37
CA ARG A 150 -4.73 -14.44 0.90
C ARG A 150 -5.85 -13.43 1.08
N LEU A 151 -5.90 -12.78 2.24
CA LEU A 151 -6.88 -11.74 2.52
C LEU A 151 -6.75 -10.58 1.51
N ARG A 152 -5.52 -10.08 1.28
CA ARG A 152 -5.24 -9.02 0.27
C ARG A 152 -5.64 -9.45 -1.14
N ASN A 153 -5.33 -10.69 -1.51
CA ASN A 153 -5.72 -11.21 -2.83
C ASN A 153 -7.24 -11.37 -2.95
N THR A 154 -7.94 -11.85 -1.92
CA THR A 154 -9.40 -11.94 -1.90
C THR A 154 -10.03 -10.56 -2.10
N LEU A 155 -9.57 -9.55 -1.34
CA LEU A 155 -10.03 -8.17 -1.50
C LEU A 155 -9.76 -7.63 -2.92
N TRP A 156 -8.56 -7.88 -3.47
CA TRP A 156 -8.22 -7.47 -4.82
C TRP A 156 -9.17 -8.09 -5.86
N GLN A 157 -9.42 -9.40 -5.78
CA GLN A 157 -10.31 -10.10 -6.71
C GLN A 157 -11.76 -9.61 -6.57
N ALA A 158 -12.24 -9.37 -5.34
CA ALA A 158 -13.54 -8.79 -5.10
C ALA A 158 -13.64 -7.39 -5.74
N ALA A 159 -12.63 -6.54 -5.58
CA ALA A 159 -12.63 -5.19 -6.09
C ALA A 159 -12.57 -5.12 -7.64
N ILE A 160 -11.69 -5.91 -8.27
CA ILE A 160 -11.59 -5.89 -9.75
C ILE A 160 -12.82 -6.47 -10.45
N SER A 161 -13.60 -7.31 -9.76
CA SER A 161 -14.85 -7.86 -10.33
C SER A 161 -15.93 -6.81 -10.58
N THR A 162 -15.83 -5.62 -9.97
CA THR A 162 -16.73 -4.50 -10.22
C THR A 162 -16.32 -3.67 -11.45
N CYS A 163 -15.28 -4.08 -12.16
CA CYS A 163 -14.72 -3.38 -13.32
C CYS A 163 -14.34 -1.92 -13.02
N PRO A 164 -13.46 -1.67 -12.03
CA PRO A 164 -12.98 -0.32 -11.72
C PRO A 164 -12.03 0.20 -12.80
N ASP A 165 -11.91 1.53 -12.92
CA ASP A 165 -10.78 2.15 -13.62
C ASP A 165 -9.63 2.42 -12.64
N TRP A 166 -9.97 2.76 -11.38
CA TRP A 166 -9.02 3.00 -10.30
C TRP A 166 -9.48 2.34 -9.01
N LEU A 167 -8.50 1.85 -8.25
CA LEU A 167 -8.69 1.26 -6.93
C LEU A 167 -8.00 2.12 -5.87
N LEU A 168 -8.71 2.40 -4.78
CA LEU A 168 -8.21 3.08 -3.60
C LEU A 168 -8.21 2.10 -2.43
N SER A 169 -7.03 1.69 -1.96
CA SER A 169 -6.91 0.83 -0.77
C SER A 169 -6.97 1.67 0.49
N VAL A 170 -7.92 1.38 1.37
CA VAL A 170 -8.19 2.15 2.60
C VAL A 170 -8.32 1.19 3.76
N ASP A 171 -7.76 1.55 4.93
CA ASP A 171 -8.02 0.83 6.18
C ASP A 171 -9.21 1.47 6.94
N ALA A 172 -9.85 0.71 7.83
CA ALA A 172 -11.07 1.12 8.54
C ALA A 172 -10.88 2.28 9.54
N ASP A 173 -9.70 2.85 9.62
CA ASP A 173 -9.31 3.94 10.52
C ASP A 173 -8.55 5.06 9.79
N GLU A 174 -8.84 5.26 8.49
CA GLU A 174 -8.18 6.26 7.64
C GLU A 174 -9.17 7.27 7.07
N LEU A 175 -8.88 8.56 7.24
CA LEU A 175 -9.67 9.67 6.72
C LEU A 175 -8.82 10.56 5.81
N TYR A 176 -9.34 10.85 4.64
CA TYR A 176 -8.65 11.70 3.66
C TYR A 176 -8.89 13.18 3.96
N SER A 177 -7.83 14.02 3.88
CA SER A 177 -7.99 15.47 4.04
C SER A 177 -8.94 16.05 2.98
N THR A 178 -9.52 17.21 3.29
CA THR A 178 -10.42 17.92 2.36
C THR A 178 -9.76 18.17 1.01
N GLU A 179 -8.46 18.55 1.01
CA GLU A 179 -7.70 18.72 -0.23
C GLU A 179 -7.53 17.40 -0.99
N ALA A 180 -7.25 16.30 -0.28
CA ALA A 180 -7.08 14.99 -0.92
C ALA A 180 -8.40 14.56 -1.59
N LYS A 181 -9.54 14.71 -0.91
CA LYS A 181 -10.86 14.42 -1.48
C LYS A 181 -11.16 15.27 -2.72
N LYS A 182 -10.92 16.57 -2.66
CA LYS A 182 -11.12 17.50 -3.81
C LYS A 182 -10.20 17.15 -4.99
N ALA A 183 -8.97 16.72 -4.73
CA ALA A 183 -8.00 16.38 -5.75
C ALA A 183 -8.31 15.03 -6.45
N MET A 184 -9.06 14.13 -5.80
CA MET A 184 -9.21 12.73 -6.23
C MET A 184 -9.66 12.60 -7.69
N ARG A 185 -10.67 13.37 -8.10
CA ARG A 185 -11.17 13.33 -9.49
C ARG A 185 -10.14 13.77 -10.51
N LYS A 186 -9.26 14.73 -10.15
CA LYS A 186 -8.14 15.15 -11.01
C LYS A 186 -7.07 14.07 -11.08
N LEU A 187 -6.75 13.42 -9.93
CA LEU A 187 -5.75 12.36 -9.87
C LEU A 187 -6.14 11.16 -10.75
N ILE A 188 -7.40 10.74 -10.74
CA ILE A 188 -7.83 9.60 -11.54
C ILE A 188 -8.07 9.94 -13.02
N ASN A 189 -8.40 11.19 -13.37
CA ASN A 189 -8.73 11.61 -14.75
C ASN A 189 -7.51 12.26 -15.45
N GLN A 190 -6.41 11.52 -15.54
CA GLN A 190 -5.17 11.90 -16.22
C GLN A 190 -4.54 10.68 -16.92
N ASP A 191 -3.46 10.88 -17.71
CA ASP A 191 -2.84 9.86 -18.55
C ASP A 191 -1.32 9.67 -18.31
N TYR A 192 -0.75 10.36 -17.31
CA TYR A 192 0.70 10.34 -17.04
C TYR A 192 1.12 9.40 -15.90
N ALA A 193 0.20 9.04 -14.99
CA ALA A 193 0.51 8.18 -13.84
C ALA A 193 -0.46 7.01 -13.72
N ASP A 194 0.02 5.92 -13.14
CA ASP A 194 -0.75 4.70 -12.88
C ASP A 194 -0.92 4.42 -11.38
N TRP A 195 -0.24 5.17 -10.51
CA TRP A 195 -0.46 5.13 -9.06
C TRP A 195 -0.13 6.47 -8.41
N PHE A 196 -0.73 6.72 -7.24
CA PHE A 196 -0.45 7.85 -6.39
C PHE A 196 -0.21 7.41 -4.95
N ALA A 197 0.75 8.08 -4.30
CA ALA A 197 1.06 7.90 -2.90
C ALA A 197 0.75 9.15 -2.10
N PHE A 198 0.31 8.96 -0.85
CA PHE A 198 -0.14 9.99 0.07
C PHE A 198 0.72 10.01 1.33
N ARG A 199 0.65 11.11 2.12
CA ARG A 199 1.29 11.22 3.43
C ARG A 199 0.31 10.84 4.52
N PHE A 200 0.67 9.85 5.33
CA PHE A 200 -0.16 9.35 6.43
C PHE A 200 0.35 9.91 7.75
N TYR A 201 -0.57 10.38 8.57
CA TYR A 201 -0.27 10.98 9.86
C TYR A 201 -0.87 10.14 10.99
N ASP A 202 -0.03 9.56 11.83
CA ASP A 202 -0.45 8.78 13.00
C ASP A 202 -1.07 9.70 14.05
N MET A 203 -2.40 9.85 14.03
CA MET A 203 -3.12 10.66 15.01
C MET A 203 -3.02 10.04 16.40
N TRP A 204 -2.72 10.87 17.42
CA TRP A 204 -2.34 10.35 18.71
C TRP A 204 -3.22 10.90 19.86
N GLY A 205 -3.94 10.01 20.54
CA GLY A 205 -4.80 10.36 21.68
C GLY A 205 -5.92 11.34 21.36
N GLY A 206 -6.30 11.44 20.10
CA GLY A 206 -7.30 12.35 19.54
C GLY A 206 -7.03 12.63 18.07
N ARG A 207 -7.74 13.63 17.51
CA ARG A 207 -7.69 13.97 16.07
C ARG A 207 -7.00 15.29 15.78
N THR A 208 -6.51 15.96 16.80
CA THR A 208 -5.94 17.30 16.69
C THR A 208 -4.41 17.31 16.64
N HIS A 209 -3.78 16.20 16.98
CA HIS A 209 -2.33 16.06 16.99
C HIS A 209 -1.92 14.70 16.42
N TYR A 210 -0.77 14.68 15.75
CA TYR A 210 -0.11 13.46 15.34
C TYR A 210 1.23 13.31 16.05
N ARG A 211 1.71 12.08 16.16
CA ARG A 211 2.99 11.80 16.79
C ARG A 211 4.14 11.92 15.80
N GLU A 212 5.20 12.62 16.20
CA GLU A 212 6.42 12.76 15.44
C GLU A 212 7.64 12.61 16.35
N ASP A 213 8.33 11.50 16.21
CA ASP A 213 9.62 11.26 16.82
C ASP A 213 10.42 10.22 16.03
N GLY A 214 11.61 9.82 16.50
CA GLY A 214 12.47 8.87 15.79
C GLY A 214 11.85 7.48 15.55
N LEU A 215 10.76 7.13 16.25
CA LEU A 215 10.04 5.87 16.12
C LEU A 215 8.70 6.04 15.38
N TRP A 216 8.20 7.27 15.28
CA TRP A 216 6.90 7.62 14.71
C TRP A 216 7.05 8.73 13.67
N SER A 217 7.37 8.35 12.45
CA SER A 217 7.66 9.28 11.35
C SER A 217 6.96 8.89 10.04
N MET A 218 5.80 8.23 10.13
CA MET A 218 5.08 7.74 8.95
C MET A 218 4.75 8.87 7.97
N HIS A 219 4.41 10.07 8.47
CA HIS A 219 4.13 11.27 7.68
C HIS A 219 5.33 11.79 6.86
N GLN A 220 6.56 11.36 7.15
CA GLN A 220 7.75 11.69 6.35
C GLN A 220 7.91 10.79 5.13
N ARG A 221 7.08 9.76 4.98
CA ARG A 221 7.10 8.81 3.87
C ARG A 221 5.81 8.93 3.06
N HIS A 222 5.85 8.40 1.86
CA HIS A 222 4.68 8.30 1.00
C HIS A 222 4.22 6.85 0.92
N THR A 223 2.93 6.62 1.08
CA THR A 223 2.31 5.30 0.98
C THR A 223 1.41 5.28 -0.25
N ALA A 224 1.71 4.39 -1.20
CA ALA A 224 0.89 4.20 -2.39
C ALA A 224 -0.41 3.48 -2.01
N THR A 225 -1.54 4.12 -2.27
CA THR A 225 -2.87 3.55 -1.98
C THR A 225 -3.85 3.67 -3.15
N LEU A 226 -3.57 4.53 -4.13
CA LEU A 226 -4.41 4.75 -5.30
C LEU A 226 -3.72 4.20 -6.54
N VAL A 227 -4.35 3.26 -7.25
CA VAL A 227 -3.76 2.60 -8.43
C VAL A 227 -4.77 2.48 -9.57
N ARG A 228 -4.30 2.70 -10.80
CA ARG A 228 -5.06 2.43 -12.01
C ARG A 228 -5.14 0.92 -12.24
N TYR A 229 -6.35 0.40 -12.35
CA TYR A 229 -6.54 -0.98 -12.78
C TYR A 229 -6.40 -1.12 -14.29
N MET A 230 -5.67 -2.13 -14.72
CA MET A 230 -5.45 -2.41 -16.12
C MET A 230 -5.76 -3.87 -16.40
N PRO A 231 -6.87 -4.16 -17.09
CA PRO A 231 -7.17 -5.51 -17.50
C PRO A 231 -6.01 -6.14 -18.28
N GLY A 232 -5.69 -7.39 -17.97
CA GLY A 232 -4.59 -8.12 -18.65
C GLY A 232 -3.19 -7.83 -18.11
N TYR A 233 -3.02 -6.88 -17.15
CA TYR A 233 -1.77 -6.73 -16.42
C TYR A 233 -1.69 -7.75 -15.29
N SER A 234 -0.49 -8.29 -15.04
CA SER A 234 -0.29 -9.30 -13.99
C SER A 234 -0.15 -8.65 -12.62
N TYR A 235 -1.12 -8.87 -11.77
CA TYR A 235 -1.12 -8.45 -10.38
C TYR A 235 -0.88 -9.65 -9.49
N PHE A 236 0.04 -9.52 -8.53
CA PHE A 236 0.33 -10.58 -7.57
C PHE A 236 0.72 -10.01 -6.21
N TYR A 237 0.39 -10.74 -5.16
CA TYR A 237 0.86 -10.48 -3.81
C TYR A 237 1.93 -11.50 -3.43
N PRO A 238 3.01 -11.10 -2.72
CA PRO A 238 3.98 -12.05 -2.21
C PRO A 238 3.31 -12.99 -1.19
N GLN A 239 3.62 -14.28 -1.29
CA GLN A 239 3.07 -15.29 -0.36
C GLN A 239 3.77 -15.19 0.99
N GLN A 240 3.46 -14.16 1.75
CA GLN A 240 3.96 -13.94 3.10
C GLN A 240 2.78 -13.69 4.05
N ASN A 241 2.93 -14.10 5.30
CA ASN A 241 1.83 -14.11 6.26
C ASN A 241 1.55 -12.75 6.90
N HIS A 242 2.54 -11.85 6.91
CA HIS A 242 2.44 -10.54 7.55
C HIS A 242 3.15 -9.48 6.73
N HIS A 243 2.77 -8.22 6.94
CA HIS A 243 3.33 -7.05 6.23
C HIS A 243 3.20 -7.13 4.69
N VAL A 244 2.10 -7.70 4.24
CA VAL A 244 1.79 -7.73 2.82
C VAL A 244 1.44 -6.31 2.34
N PRO A 245 2.03 -5.83 1.25
CA PRO A 245 1.70 -4.51 0.70
C PRO A 245 0.20 -4.33 0.44
N ARG A 246 -0.32 -3.13 0.65
CA ARG A 246 -1.74 -2.79 0.41
C ARG A 246 -2.15 -2.99 -1.05
N LEU A 247 -1.23 -2.67 -1.97
CA LEU A 247 -1.39 -2.85 -3.41
C LEU A 247 -0.42 -3.93 -3.90
N PRO A 248 -0.76 -4.67 -4.97
CA PRO A 248 0.17 -5.61 -5.59
C PRO A 248 1.49 -4.90 -5.94
N PRO A 249 2.67 -5.41 -5.50
CA PRO A 249 3.96 -4.76 -5.78
C PRO A 249 4.25 -4.53 -7.25
N SER A 250 3.66 -5.35 -8.14
CA SER A 250 3.76 -5.14 -9.59
C SER A 250 3.24 -3.77 -10.05
N CYS A 251 2.39 -3.09 -9.25
CA CYS A 251 1.93 -1.74 -9.58
C CYS A 251 3.05 -0.70 -9.51
N THR A 252 4.02 -0.87 -8.61
CA THR A 252 5.06 0.13 -8.33
C THR A 252 6.13 0.26 -9.43
N VAL A 253 6.20 -0.70 -10.37
CA VAL A 253 7.07 -0.59 -11.56
C VAL A 253 6.46 0.29 -12.65
N LEU A 254 5.20 0.69 -12.48
CA LEU A 254 4.50 1.60 -13.39
C LEU A 254 4.79 3.06 -13.01
N PRO A 255 4.60 4.02 -13.93
CA PRO A 255 4.72 5.43 -13.60
C PRO A 255 3.81 5.84 -12.44
N GLY A 256 4.37 6.50 -11.43
CA GLY A 256 3.62 6.94 -10.27
C GLY A 256 4.06 8.29 -9.74
N VAL A 257 3.25 8.87 -8.86
CA VAL A 257 3.49 10.19 -8.27
C VAL A 257 3.30 10.14 -6.75
N CYS A 258 4.29 10.63 -6.02
CA CYS A 258 4.16 10.95 -4.60
C CYS A 258 3.53 12.33 -4.46
N THR A 259 2.46 12.44 -3.67
CA THR A 259 1.72 13.68 -3.42
C THR A 259 1.96 14.17 -1.99
N GLU A 260 1.77 15.46 -1.74
CA GLU A 260 1.75 16.01 -0.37
C GLU A 260 0.35 15.92 0.29
N LEU A 261 -0.62 15.32 -0.41
CA LEU A 261 -1.97 15.14 0.10
C LEU A 261 -1.97 14.22 1.33
N LYS A 262 -2.76 14.60 2.33
CA LYS A 262 -2.69 14.05 3.67
C LYS A 262 -3.83 13.08 3.96
N VAL A 263 -3.51 12.06 4.78
CA VAL A 263 -4.47 11.09 5.32
C VAL A 263 -4.25 11.01 6.83
N GLN A 264 -5.31 11.15 7.61
CA GLN A 264 -5.30 10.84 9.04
C GLN A 264 -5.40 9.33 9.23
N HIS A 265 -4.43 8.74 9.93
CA HIS A 265 -4.50 7.37 10.41
C HIS A 265 -4.89 7.40 11.88
N LEU A 266 -6.12 6.99 12.18
CA LEU A 266 -6.73 7.08 13.50
C LEU A 266 -6.37 5.89 14.41
N GLY A 267 -5.53 4.98 13.93
CA GLY A 267 -5.15 3.80 14.67
C GLY A 267 -4.60 4.04 16.08
N TRP A 268 -4.08 5.23 16.35
CA TRP A 268 -3.53 5.64 17.65
C TRP A 268 -4.31 6.79 18.30
N ALA A 269 -5.39 7.24 17.65
CA ALA A 269 -6.21 8.34 18.14
C ALA A 269 -7.08 7.99 19.36
N GLY A 270 -7.27 6.70 19.65
CA GLY A 270 -8.06 6.21 20.76
C GLY A 270 -7.49 6.59 22.13
N SER A 271 -8.21 6.19 23.19
CA SER A 271 -7.84 6.44 24.59
C SER A 271 -6.51 5.75 24.97
N LEU A 272 -5.96 6.10 26.12
CA LEU A 272 -4.81 5.39 26.67
C LEU A 272 -5.11 3.88 26.83
N GLU A 273 -6.34 3.55 27.25
CA GLU A 273 -6.76 2.15 27.39
C GLU A 273 -6.73 1.40 26.05
N ASP A 274 -7.17 2.04 24.96
CA ASP A 274 -7.07 1.47 23.60
C ASP A 274 -5.60 1.22 23.20
N ARG A 275 -4.71 2.17 23.49
CA ARG A 275 -3.29 2.02 23.24
C ARG A 275 -2.66 0.89 24.07
N VAL A 276 -3.04 0.76 25.33
CA VAL A 276 -2.62 -0.36 26.21
C VAL A 276 -3.08 -1.69 25.60
N ARG A 277 -4.35 -1.80 25.15
CA ARG A 277 -4.84 -3.02 24.49
C ARG A 277 -4.04 -3.35 23.23
N LYS A 278 -3.71 -2.35 22.40
CA LYS A 278 -2.86 -2.53 21.21
C LYS A 278 -1.44 -2.97 21.59
N TYR A 279 -0.82 -2.33 22.57
CA TYR A 279 0.49 -2.71 23.08
C TYR A 279 0.52 -4.18 23.51
N LEU A 280 -0.43 -4.61 24.34
CA LEU A 280 -0.52 -5.99 24.81
C LEU A 280 -0.73 -6.98 23.65
N ARG A 281 -1.51 -6.58 22.63
CA ARG A 281 -1.69 -7.37 21.41
C ARG A 281 -0.38 -7.55 20.68
N TYR A 282 0.40 -6.48 20.42
CA TYR A 282 1.69 -6.57 19.73
C TYR A 282 2.69 -7.42 20.52
N LYS A 283 2.79 -7.24 21.83
CA LYS A 283 3.66 -8.07 22.68
C LYS A 283 3.31 -9.55 22.62
N ARG A 284 2.05 -9.90 22.43
CA ARG A 284 1.59 -11.28 22.29
C ARG A 284 1.88 -11.89 20.92
N ILE A 285 1.65 -11.13 19.84
CA ILE A 285 1.78 -11.65 18.46
C ILE A 285 3.22 -11.57 17.94
N ASP A 286 4.01 -10.63 18.44
CA ASP A 286 5.41 -10.41 18.06
C ASP A 286 6.31 -10.19 19.29
N PRO A 287 6.45 -11.22 20.15
CA PRO A 287 7.18 -11.08 21.42
C PRO A 287 8.68 -10.84 21.25
N HIS A 288 9.22 -11.16 20.08
CA HIS A 288 10.66 -11.06 19.76
C HIS A 288 11.00 -9.91 18.83
N GLY A 289 10.01 -9.15 18.33
CA GLY A 289 10.22 -8.08 17.37
C GLY A 289 10.73 -8.56 16.01
N GLU A 290 10.22 -9.70 15.56
CA GLU A 290 10.56 -10.27 14.25
C GLU A 290 9.94 -9.44 13.12
N TRP A 291 8.77 -8.85 13.37
CA TRP A 291 8.01 -8.05 12.40
C TRP A 291 8.05 -6.56 12.69
N GLY A 292 8.27 -6.18 13.95
CA GLY A 292 8.34 -4.81 14.35
C GLY A 292 9.44 -4.50 15.36
N SER A 293 9.67 -3.22 15.64
CA SER A 293 10.64 -2.81 16.65
C SER A 293 10.04 -2.91 18.05
N LEU A 294 10.66 -3.69 18.96
CA LEU A 294 10.25 -3.74 20.36
C LEU A 294 10.29 -2.34 20.99
N ALA A 295 11.27 -1.51 20.64
CA ALA A 295 11.36 -0.13 21.12
C ALA A 295 10.14 0.70 20.68
N GLN A 296 9.62 0.50 19.47
CA GLN A 296 8.41 1.18 19.03
C GLN A 296 7.18 0.66 19.76
N TYR A 297 7.07 -0.65 20.02
CA TYR A 297 5.98 -1.19 20.83
C TYR A 297 5.98 -0.62 22.24
N GLU A 298 7.14 -0.56 22.91
CA GLU A 298 7.25 0.05 24.25
C GLU A 298 6.86 1.53 24.23
N SER A 299 7.23 2.25 23.17
CA SER A 299 6.91 3.67 23.03
C SER A 299 5.42 3.98 22.83
N ILE A 300 4.57 2.97 22.57
CA ILE A 300 3.10 3.15 22.55
C ILE A 300 2.59 3.70 23.88
N LEU A 301 3.25 3.31 24.98
CA LEU A 301 2.89 3.72 26.35
C LEU A 301 3.70 4.91 26.86
N ASP A 302 4.46 5.58 26.00
CA ASP A 302 5.19 6.79 26.36
C ASP A 302 4.22 7.84 26.94
N PRO A 303 4.44 8.32 28.19
CA PRO A 303 3.57 9.30 28.82
C PRO A 303 3.71 10.70 28.22
N GLU A 304 4.85 11.00 27.59
CA GLU A 304 5.17 12.32 27.03
C GLU A 304 5.62 12.24 25.57
N PRO A 305 4.81 11.67 24.67
CA PRO A 305 5.18 11.57 23.26
C PRO A 305 5.29 12.95 22.62
N ARG A 306 6.24 13.13 21.70
CA ARG A 306 6.30 14.37 20.94
C ARG A 306 5.12 14.44 19.98
N LEU A 307 4.23 15.41 20.20
CA LEU A 307 3.04 15.63 19.38
C LEU A 307 3.14 16.95 18.64
N LEU A 308 2.73 16.93 17.37
CA LEU A 308 2.58 18.12 16.54
C LEU A 308 1.10 18.33 16.18
N PRO A 309 0.65 19.59 16.06
CA PRO A 309 -0.72 19.88 15.70
C PRO A 309 -1.01 19.44 14.26
N TRP A 310 -2.13 18.73 14.09
CA TRP A 310 -2.67 18.44 12.77
C TRP A 310 -3.12 19.73 12.11
N LYS A 311 -2.73 19.94 10.87
CA LYS A 311 -3.22 21.01 10.01
C LYS A 311 -3.80 20.39 8.76
N GLU A 312 -5.07 20.69 8.53
CA GLU A 312 -5.83 20.19 7.36
C GLU A 312 -5.17 20.66 6.06
N GLU A 313 -4.79 21.93 5.99
CA GLU A 313 -4.19 22.58 4.83
C GLU A 313 -2.70 22.19 4.67
N LEU A 314 -2.22 22.24 3.43
CA LEU A 314 -0.82 21.99 3.07
C LEU A 314 0.09 23.11 3.54
#